data_87d6ad20ee7b8601d1a35d313ece1af8
#
_entry.id   87d6ad20ee7b8601d1a35d313ece1af8
#
_cell.length_a   1.000
_cell.length_b   1.000
_cell.length_c   1.000
_cell.angle_alpha   90.00
_cell.angle_beta   90.00
_cell.angle_gamma   90.00
#
_symmetry.space_group_name_H-M   'P 1'
#
loop_
_entity.id
_entity.type
_entity.pdbx_description
1 polymer ?
#
loop_
_entity_poly.entity_id
_entity_poly.type
_entity_poly.pdbx_seq_one_letter_code
_entity_poly.pdbx_strand_id
1 'polypeptide(L)'
;MLENRKRDIRKQAYALREKCKVSRYGIIDLFRECERLGYKLLRYPLGEDADLGFVMKKDNDIVVFTNTCSRLAREIFTLAHEIGHIVLHLEKASSFIDNTITIVGRSMDEKEQEANYFASCLLMPDDEVDKFLDLEIADFADKGLTAMDIARIMSEFNVSFEMALNRLENLDKISGYERIKLDNERNQLRVGNLLRSVGGNQRLNEATGEIEIPYEYIEYVIDNYNHNAIPQETLEKALECYHLTIEDIRDKLVEREEAEDEDLDALLGGITD
;
A
#
# COMPACT_ATOMS: atom_id res chain seq x y z
N MET A 1 -20.49 -9.55 -6.08
CA MET A 1 -19.76 -9.54 -7.38
C MET A 1 -20.20 -10.72 -8.24
N LEU A 2 -20.45 -10.50 -9.56
CA LEU A 2 -20.83 -11.58 -10.51
C LEU A 2 -19.63 -12.47 -10.85
N GLU A 3 -19.84 -13.75 -11.10
CA GLU A 3 -18.76 -14.70 -11.41
C GLU A 3 -17.96 -14.34 -12.69
N ASN A 4 -18.60 -13.78 -13.70
CA ASN A 4 -17.90 -13.29 -14.88
C ASN A 4 -16.93 -12.18 -14.53
N ARG A 5 -17.32 -11.26 -13.63
CA ARG A 5 -16.46 -10.17 -13.19
C ARG A 5 -15.29 -10.67 -12.36
N LYS A 6 -15.50 -11.60 -11.46
CA LYS A 6 -14.42 -12.26 -10.70
C LYS A 6 -13.38 -12.90 -11.64
N ARG A 7 -13.85 -13.60 -12.68
CA ARG A 7 -12.97 -14.23 -13.68
C ARG A 7 -12.12 -13.19 -14.42
N ASP A 8 -12.71 -12.04 -14.80
CA ASP A 8 -11.99 -10.97 -15.48
C ASP A 8 -10.94 -10.34 -14.59
N ILE A 9 -11.27 -10.07 -13.31
CA ILE A 9 -10.34 -9.52 -12.34
C ILE A 9 -9.19 -10.49 -12.09
N ARG A 10 -9.47 -11.78 -11.87
CA ARG A 10 -8.45 -12.81 -11.69
C ARG A 10 -7.49 -12.87 -12.89
N LYS A 11 -8.02 -12.82 -14.12
CA LYS A 11 -7.19 -12.80 -15.33
C LYS A 11 -6.25 -11.59 -15.35
N GLN A 12 -6.73 -10.40 -14.98
CA GLN A 12 -5.91 -9.19 -14.92
C GLN A 12 -4.84 -9.27 -13.81
N ALA A 13 -5.20 -9.79 -12.62
CA ALA A 13 -4.25 -10.01 -11.55
C ALA A 13 -3.12 -10.99 -11.95
N TYR A 14 -3.46 -12.06 -12.64
CA TYR A 14 -2.47 -13.03 -13.13
C TYR A 14 -1.58 -12.44 -14.21
N ALA A 15 -2.14 -11.70 -15.17
CA ALA A 15 -1.37 -11.01 -16.20
C ALA A 15 -0.39 -9.97 -15.61
N LEU A 16 -0.76 -9.32 -14.50
CA LEU A 16 0.16 -8.45 -13.78
C LEU A 16 1.25 -9.26 -13.06
N ARG A 17 0.85 -10.34 -12.37
CA ARG A 17 1.78 -11.19 -11.64
C ARG A 17 2.85 -11.81 -12.55
N GLU A 18 2.54 -12.16 -13.79
CA GLU A 18 3.50 -12.68 -14.78
C GLU A 18 4.63 -11.67 -15.06
N LYS A 19 4.41 -10.38 -14.81
CA LYS A 19 5.43 -9.34 -14.94
C LYS A 19 6.28 -9.17 -13.69
N CYS A 20 5.86 -9.73 -12.55
CA CYS A 20 6.52 -9.61 -11.26
C CYS A 20 7.56 -10.70 -11.05
N LYS A 21 8.57 -10.41 -10.24
CA LYS A 21 9.50 -11.43 -9.75
C LYS A 21 8.83 -12.22 -8.62
N VAL A 22 8.71 -13.51 -8.82
CA VAL A 22 8.12 -14.42 -7.86
C VAL A 22 9.19 -15.31 -7.22
N SER A 23 8.97 -15.70 -5.96
CA SER A 23 9.67 -16.80 -5.30
C SER A 23 9.18 -18.13 -5.88
N ARG A 24 9.13 -19.17 -5.08
CA ARG A 24 8.49 -20.41 -5.51
C ARG A 24 6.97 -20.28 -5.67
N TYR A 25 6.33 -19.47 -4.81
CA TYR A 25 4.87 -19.30 -4.77
C TYR A 25 4.43 -17.83 -4.63
N GLY A 26 5.13 -17.00 -3.85
CA GLY A 26 4.79 -15.61 -3.57
C GLY A 26 5.51 -14.58 -4.45
N ILE A 27 5.08 -13.34 -4.45
CA ILE A 27 5.83 -12.19 -5.00
C ILE A 27 6.96 -11.86 -4.02
N ILE A 28 8.19 -11.75 -4.51
CA ILE A 28 9.36 -11.53 -3.65
C ILE A 28 9.27 -10.18 -2.93
N ASP A 29 9.00 -9.11 -3.68
CA ASP A 29 8.99 -7.74 -3.19
C ASP A 29 8.01 -6.90 -4.02
N LEU A 30 6.79 -6.74 -3.51
CA LEU A 30 5.75 -6.01 -4.24
C LEU A 30 6.05 -4.50 -4.33
N PHE A 31 6.81 -3.92 -3.38
CA PHE A 31 7.20 -2.52 -3.40
C PHE A 31 8.10 -2.23 -4.61
N ARG A 32 9.12 -3.04 -4.81
CA ARG A 32 9.97 -2.96 -6.01
C ARG A 32 9.22 -3.24 -7.31
N GLU A 33 8.27 -4.16 -7.29
CA GLU A 33 7.46 -4.43 -8.48
C GLU A 33 6.55 -3.25 -8.82
N CYS A 34 6.03 -2.52 -7.83
CA CYS A 34 5.28 -1.28 -8.01
C CYS A 34 6.08 -0.24 -8.81
N GLU A 35 7.33 0.00 -8.43
CA GLU A 35 8.23 0.91 -9.15
C GLU A 35 8.58 0.39 -10.56
N ARG A 36 8.84 -0.91 -10.71
CA ARG A 36 9.11 -1.53 -12.03
C ARG A 36 7.93 -1.45 -13.00
N LEU A 37 6.71 -1.40 -12.47
CA LEU A 37 5.49 -1.16 -13.25
C LEU A 37 5.32 0.30 -13.67
N GLY A 38 6.23 1.19 -13.22
CA GLY A 38 6.24 2.61 -13.55
C GLY A 38 5.38 3.47 -12.61
N TYR A 39 4.97 2.92 -11.47
CA TYR A 39 4.26 3.69 -10.44
C TYR A 39 5.26 4.29 -9.46
N LYS A 40 5.01 5.51 -9.02
CA LYS A 40 5.82 6.18 -7.99
C LYS A 40 5.30 5.76 -6.62
N LEU A 41 6.15 5.12 -5.83
CA LEU A 41 5.79 4.63 -4.50
C LEU A 41 6.18 5.66 -3.44
N LEU A 42 5.21 5.99 -2.59
CA LEU A 42 5.40 6.83 -1.41
C LEU A 42 5.02 6.02 -0.17
N ARG A 43 5.99 5.73 0.68
CA ARG A 43 5.82 5.03 1.96
C ARG A 43 6.13 5.99 3.09
N TYR A 44 5.18 6.20 3.99
CA TYR A 44 5.36 7.17 5.07
C TYR A 44 4.51 6.84 6.30
N PRO A 45 5.01 7.04 7.55
CA PRO A 45 4.25 6.79 8.76
C PRO A 45 3.31 7.97 9.10
N LEU A 46 2.08 7.95 8.56
CA LEU A 46 1.08 9.01 8.83
C LEU A 46 0.40 8.91 10.20
N GLY A 47 0.57 7.79 10.93
CA GLY A 47 -0.11 7.51 12.18
C GLY A 47 -1.05 6.31 12.08
N GLU A 48 -1.42 5.74 13.24
CA GLU A 48 -2.23 4.51 13.30
C GLU A 48 -3.69 4.74 12.87
N ASP A 49 -4.23 5.93 13.08
CA ASP A 49 -5.61 6.31 12.78
C ASP A 49 -5.78 6.90 11.37
N ALA A 50 -4.69 7.07 10.62
CA ALA A 50 -4.72 7.60 9.27
C ALA A 50 -5.09 6.55 8.23
N ASP A 51 -5.40 6.99 7.00
CA ASP A 51 -5.67 6.12 5.87
C ASP A 51 -4.51 5.16 5.61
N LEU A 52 -4.85 3.93 5.21
CA LEU A 52 -3.86 2.88 4.97
C LEU A 52 -3.09 3.07 3.68
N GLY A 53 -3.75 3.59 2.65
CA GLY A 53 -3.19 3.85 1.34
C GLY A 53 -4.14 4.64 0.46
N PHE A 54 -3.62 5.16 -0.64
CA PHE A 54 -4.39 5.78 -1.72
C PHE A 54 -3.59 5.82 -3.03
N VAL A 55 -4.30 6.01 -4.13
CA VAL A 55 -3.70 6.28 -5.45
C VAL A 55 -4.04 7.69 -5.88
N MET A 56 -3.05 8.39 -6.41
CA MET A 56 -3.19 9.70 -7.02
C MET A 56 -2.59 9.67 -8.43
N LYS A 57 -3.32 10.24 -9.40
CA LYS A 57 -2.82 10.45 -10.75
C LYS A 57 -2.65 11.94 -10.99
N LYS A 58 -1.44 12.35 -11.40
CA LYS A 58 -1.15 13.70 -11.84
C LYS A 58 -0.42 13.62 -13.18
N ASP A 59 -1.03 14.16 -14.21
CA ASP A 59 -0.54 14.10 -15.60
C ASP A 59 -0.33 12.63 -16.04
N ASN A 60 0.91 12.25 -16.30
CA ASN A 60 1.28 10.89 -16.66
C ASN A 60 1.77 10.06 -15.46
N ASP A 61 1.95 10.67 -14.30
CA ASP A 61 2.46 10.03 -13.11
C ASP A 61 1.33 9.43 -12.27
N ILE A 62 1.54 8.21 -11.83
CA ILE A 62 0.69 7.52 -10.86
C ILE A 62 1.51 7.35 -9.59
N VAL A 63 1.04 7.98 -8.52
CA VAL A 63 1.64 7.87 -7.18
C VAL A 63 0.78 6.95 -6.34
N VAL A 64 1.41 5.95 -5.73
CA VAL A 64 0.77 5.04 -4.78
C VAL A 64 1.34 5.33 -3.40
N PHE A 65 0.47 5.63 -2.46
CA PHE A 65 0.84 5.85 -1.06
C PHE A 65 0.50 4.63 -0.21
N THR A 66 1.38 4.29 0.74
CA THR A 66 1.10 3.31 1.81
C THR A 66 1.56 3.82 3.18
N ASN A 67 0.76 3.55 4.22
CA ASN A 67 1.02 3.97 5.59
C ASN A 67 1.86 2.91 6.33
N THR A 68 3.11 3.24 6.61
CA THR A 68 4.08 2.34 7.26
C THR A 68 3.88 2.18 8.77
N CYS A 69 2.93 2.88 9.40
CA CYS A 69 2.47 2.56 10.75
C CYS A 69 1.68 1.25 10.80
N SER A 70 1.20 0.76 9.66
CA SER A 70 0.58 -0.55 9.53
C SER A 70 1.60 -1.68 9.62
N ARG A 71 1.14 -2.87 10.05
CA ARG A 71 1.98 -4.08 9.94
C ARG A 71 2.33 -4.35 8.49
N LEU A 72 3.57 -4.78 8.23
CA LEU A 72 4.09 -5.00 6.88
C LEU A 72 3.15 -5.85 6.00
N ALA A 73 2.61 -6.94 6.52
CA ALA A 73 1.66 -7.77 5.75
C ALA A 73 0.38 -7.02 5.35
N ARG A 74 -0.08 -6.07 6.17
CA ARG A 74 -1.22 -5.20 5.86
C ARG A 74 -0.83 -4.14 4.85
N GLU A 75 0.36 -3.56 4.98
CA GLU A 75 0.91 -2.59 4.03
C GLU A 75 1.05 -3.21 2.63
N ILE A 76 1.58 -4.45 2.53
CA ILE A 76 1.66 -5.20 1.26
C ILE A 76 0.28 -5.43 0.65
N PHE A 77 -0.71 -5.80 1.47
CA PHE A 77 -2.09 -5.97 1.00
C PHE A 77 -2.69 -4.65 0.50
N THR A 78 -2.46 -3.55 1.24
CA THR A 78 -2.88 -2.20 0.83
C THR A 78 -2.25 -1.83 -0.51
N LEU A 79 -0.94 -2.03 -0.70
CA LEU A 79 -0.28 -1.77 -1.97
C LEU A 79 -0.90 -2.60 -3.12
N ALA A 80 -1.16 -3.89 -2.90
CA ALA A 80 -1.82 -4.75 -3.89
C ALA A 80 -3.25 -4.27 -4.21
N HIS A 81 -3.97 -3.76 -3.24
CA HIS A 81 -5.30 -3.19 -3.37
C HIS A 81 -5.28 -1.89 -4.21
N GLU A 82 -4.35 -0.98 -3.91
CA GLU A 82 -4.17 0.26 -4.67
C GLU A 82 -3.76 -0.01 -6.14
N ILE A 83 -2.89 -1.00 -6.36
CA ILE A 83 -2.59 -1.49 -7.71
C ILE A 83 -3.86 -2.05 -8.39
N GLY A 84 -4.73 -2.70 -7.63
CA GLY A 84 -6.04 -3.13 -8.11
C GLY A 84 -6.89 -1.97 -8.62
N HIS A 85 -6.95 -0.86 -7.91
CA HIS A 85 -7.63 0.36 -8.36
C HIS A 85 -7.03 0.92 -9.65
N ILE A 86 -5.70 0.92 -9.77
CA ILE A 86 -5.03 1.37 -10.98
C ILE A 86 -5.46 0.50 -12.18
N VAL A 87 -5.30 -0.81 -12.05
CA VAL A 87 -5.53 -1.77 -13.15
C VAL A 87 -7.00 -1.86 -13.56
N LEU A 88 -7.92 -1.82 -12.58
CA LEU A 88 -9.34 -2.06 -12.84
C LEU A 88 -10.13 -0.79 -13.16
N HIS A 89 -9.71 0.35 -12.60
CA HIS A 89 -10.54 1.55 -12.57
C HIS A 89 -9.89 2.78 -13.20
N LEU A 90 -8.56 2.97 -13.05
CA LEU A 90 -7.90 4.19 -13.48
C LEU A 90 -7.73 4.27 -15.01
N GLU A 91 -7.42 3.16 -15.69
CA GLU A 91 -7.22 3.13 -17.14
C GLU A 91 -8.51 3.38 -17.93
N LYS A 92 -9.67 3.13 -17.31
CA LYS A 92 -10.99 3.30 -17.94
C LYS A 92 -11.60 4.68 -17.75
N ALA A 93 -11.02 5.48 -16.87
CA ALA A 93 -11.49 6.82 -16.58
C ALA A 93 -10.71 7.83 -17.42
N SER A 94 -11.24 8.20 -18.58
CA SER A 94 -10.68 9.23 -19.46
C SER A 94 -10.73 10.65 -18.88
N SER A 95 -11.10 10.82 -17.59
CA SER A 95 -11.11 12.09 -16.87
C SER A 95 -11.30 11.90 -15.37
N PHE A 96 -10.21 11.62 -14.66
CA PHE A 96 -10.10 12.01 -13.26
C PHE A 96 -9.12 13.17 -13.17
N ILE A 97 -9.44 14.24 -13.83
CA ILE A 97 -8.99 15.57 -13.47
C ILE A 97 -10.10 16.12 -12.59
N ASP A 98 -10.02 15.81 -11.34
CA ASP A 98 -10.57 16.68 -10.30
C ASP A 98 -9.74 16.47 -9.04
N ASN A 99 -9.45 17.57 -8.35
CA ASN A 99 -8.71 17.70 -7.10
C ASN A 99 -9.38 16.95 -5.92
N THR A 100 -9.96 15.82 -6.19
CA THR A 100 -10.54 14.96 -5.18
C THR A 100 -9.54 13.85 -4.92
N ILE A 101 -8.80 14.00 -3.84
CA ILE A 101 -8.19 12.88 -3.13
C ILE A 101 -9.34 11.91 -2.90
N THR A 102 -9.42 10.86 -3.69
CA THR A 102 -10.36 9.78 -3.42
C THR A 102 -9.76 9.02 -2.25
N ILE A 103 -10.00 9.56 -1.05
CA ILE A 103 -9.74 8.87 0.21
C ILE A 103 -10.74 7.72 0.22
N VAL A 104 -10.25 6.57 -0.20
CA VAL A 104 -11.00 5.34 -0.19
C VAL A 104 -11.06 4.84 1.25
N GLY A 105 -12.02 5.34 1.97
CA GLY A 105 -12.37 4.86 3.27
C GLY A 105 -13.87 4.97 3.49
N ARG A 106 -14.55 3.81 3.60
CA ARG A 106 -15.89 3.63 4.18
C ARG A 106 -17.11 3.45 3.29
N SER A 107 -17.03 3.28 1.98
CA SER A 107 -18.18 2.70 1.29
C SER A 107 -17.86 1.25 0.89
N MET A 108 -18.80 0.33 1.13
CA MET A 108 -18.80 -1.00 0.53
C MET A 108 -19.14 -0.86 -0.96
N ASP A 109 -18.41 0.02 -1.64
CA ASP A 109 -18.56 0.25 -3.08
C ASP A 109 -18.08 -1.01 -3.83
N GLU A 110 -18.70 -1.29 -4.93
CA GLU A 110 -18.36 -2.41 -5.79
C GLU A 110 -16.89 -2.38 -6.21
N LYS A 111 -16.33 -1.19 -6.42
CA LYS A 111 -14.91 -0.97 -6.75
C LYS A 111 -13.96 -1.45 -5.65
N GLU A 112 -14.32 -1.20 -4.39
CA GLU A 112 -13.55 -1.67 -3.23
C GLU A 112 -13.51 -3.19 -3.14
N GLN A 113 -14.66 -3.82 -3.38
CA GLN A 113 -14.75 -5.29 -3.42
C GLN A 113 -13.92 -5.86 -4.57
N GLU A 114 -13.89 -5.19 -5.73
CA GLU A 114 -13.10 -5.57 -6.88
C GLU A 114 -11.60 -5.45 -6.60
N ALA A 115 -11.15 -4.33 -6.02
CA ALA A 115 -9.75 -4.10 -5.65
C ALA A 115 -9.28 -5.09 -4.57
N ASN A 116 -10.10 -5.37 -3.56
CA ASN A 116 -9.82 -6.40 -2.55
C ASN A 116 -9.69 -7.80 -3.18
N TYR A 117 -10.56 -8.13 -4.11
CA TYR A 117 -10.51 -9.41 -4.81
C TYR A 117 -9.28 -9.50 -5.73
N PHE A 118 -8.94 -8.42 -6.43
CA PHE A 118 -7.72 -8.31 -7.22
C PHE A 118 -6.48 -8.55 -6.36
N ALA A 119 -6.35 -7.83 -5.23
CA ALA A 119 -5.25 -7.99 -4.30
C ALA A 119 -5.10 -9.45 -3.82
N SER A 120 -6.22 -10.09 -3.49
CA SER A 120 -6.19 -11.49 -3.05
C SER A 120 -5.75 -12.46 -4.16
N CYS A 121 -6.13 -12.21 -5.40
CA CYS A 121 -5.69 -13.00 -6.56
C CYS A 121 -4.23 -12.75 -6.93
N LEU A 122 -3.76 -11.50 -6.78
CA LEU A 122 -2.37 -11.13 -7.07
C LEU A 122 -1.39 -11.76 -6.08
N LEU A 123 -1.70 -11.65 -4.79
CA LEU A 123 -0.82 -12.14 -3.72
C LEU A 123 -0.91 -13.66 -3.53
N MET A 124 -2.11 -14.23 -3.61
CA MET A 124 -2.36 -15.65 -3.40
C MET A 124 -3.19 -16.24 -4.56
N PRO A 125 -2.58 -16.47 -5.74
CA PRO A 125 -3.25 -17.13 -6.85
C PRO A 125 -3.76 -18.54 -6.46
N ASP A 126 -4.90 -18.95 -7.00
CA ASP A 126 -5.52 -20.25 -6.65
C ASP A 126 -4.61 -21.43 -6.98
N ASP A 127 -3.99 -21.45 -8.16
CA ASP A 127 -3.06 -22.49 -8.58
C ASP A 127 -1.79 -22.57 -7.72
N GLU A 128 -1.24 -21.43 -7.27
CA GLU A 128 -0.07 -21.42 -6.40
C GLU A 128 -0.42 -21.82 -4.96
N VAL A 129 -1.62 -21.46 -4.48
CA VAL A 129 -2.14 -21.96 -3.20
C VAL A 129 -2.30 -23.46 -3.23
N ASP A 130 -2.88 -24.01 -4.31
CA ASP A 130 -3.04 -25.47 -4.48
C ASP A 130 -1.69 -26.19 -4.47
N LYS A 131 -0.74 -25.71 -5.27
CA LYS A 131 0.61 -26.27 -5.29
C LYS A 131 1.28 -26.22 -3.90
N PHE A 132 1.13 -25.11 -3.19
CA PHE A 132 1.69 -24.97 -1.85
C PHE A 132 1.09 -26.00 -0.88
N LEU A 133 -0.22 -26.14 -0.87
CA LEU A 133 -0.91 -27.08 0.00
C LEU A 133 -0.51 -28.52 -0.31
N ASP A 134 -0.44 -28.88 -1.59
CA ASP A 134 -0.10 -30.24 -2.03
C ASP A 134 1.36 -30.62 -1.76
N LEU A 135 2.29 -29.65 -1.91
CA LEU A 135 3.73 -29.95 -1.88
C LEU A 135 4.39 -29.61 -0.54
N GLU A 136 3.87 -28.65 0.22
CA GLU A 136 4.52 -28.16 1.43
C GLU A 136 3.79 -28.53 2.72
N ILE A 137 2.50 -28.91 2.63
CA ILE A 137 1.70 -29.29 3.81
C ILE A 137 1.48 -30.80 3.81
N ALA A 138 2.23 -31.50 4.66
CA ALA A 138 2.10 -32.93 4.80
C ALA A 138 0.69 -33.34 5.29
N ASP A 139 0.09 -34.32 4.61
CA ASP A 139 -1.22 -34.89 4.97
C ASP A 139 -2.37 -33.87 5.03
N PHE A 140 -2.31 -32.78 4.23
CA PHE A 140 -3.35 -31.75 4.21
C PHE A 140 -4.74 -32.33 4.02
N ALA A 141 -4.90 -33.28 3.09
CA ALA A 141 -6.19 -33.90 2.78
C ALA A 141 -6.79 -34.68 3.96
N ASP A 142 -5.96 -35.26 4.83
CA ASP A 142 -6.39 -36.13 5.94
C ASP A 142 -6.54 -35.39 7.27
N LYS A 143 -5.65 -34.41 7.54
CA LYS A 143 -5.53 -33.75 8.86
C LYS A 143 -6.04 -32.32 8.90
N GLY A 144 -6.24 -31.69 7.73
CA GLY A 144 -6.53 -30.26 7.61
C GLY A 144 -5.33 -29.38 8.02
N LEU A 145 -5.58 -28.08 8.14
CA LEU A 145 -4.56 -27.07 8.47
C LEU A 145 -4.47 -26.80 9.96
N THR A 146 -3.25 -26.47 10.41
CA THR A 146 -2.95 -25.93 11.73
C THR A 146 -2.58 -24.43 11.63
N ALA A 147 -2.58 -23.70 12.74
CA ALA A 147 -2.11 -22.32 12.77
C ALA A 147 -0.64 -22.16 12.34
N MET A 148 0.20 -23.22 12.52
CA MET A 148 1.58 -23.21 12.00
C MET A 148 1.62 -23.25 10.48
N ASP A 149 0.71 -24.02 9.84
CA ASP A 149 0.64 -24.09 8.39
C ASP A 149 0.18 -22.76 7.81
N ILE A 150 -0.76 -22.08 8.48
CA ILE A 150 -1.13 -20.70 8.12
C ILE A 150 0.08 -19.75 8.25
N ALA A 151 0.93 -19.90 9.27
CA ALA A 151 2.14 -19.08 9.39
C ALA A 151 3.17 -19.34 8.27
N ARG A 152 3.26 -20.56 7.75
CA ARG A 152 4.05 -20.88 6.55
C ARG A 152 3.48 -20.21 5.31
N ILE A 153 2.15 -20.28 5.12
CA ILE A 153 1.44 -19.57 4.04
C ILE A 153 1.68 -18.07 4.12
N MET A 154 1.52 -17.47 5.31
CA MET A 154 1.82 -16.05 5.53
C MET A 154 3.21 -15.66 5.04
N SER A 155 4.21 -16.46 5.43
CA SER A 155 5.61 -16.19 5.12
C SER A 155 5.92 -16.33 3.64
N GLU A 156 5.35 -17.33 2.97
CA GLU A 156 5.60 -17.60 1.56
C GLU A 156 4.90 -16.59 0.63
N PHE A 157 3.67 -16.20 0.98
CA PHE A 157 2.88 -15.29 0.17
C PHE A 157 2.96 -13.82 0.62
N ASN A 158 3.71 -13.51 1.67
CA ASN A 158 3.83 -12.18 2.26
C ASN A 158 2.47 -11.57 2.67
N VAL A 159 1.59 -12.35 3.30
CA VAL A 159 0.24 -11.93 3.68
C VAL A 159 0.01 -12.00 5.19
N SER A 160 -1.07 -11.38 5.67
CA SER A 160 -1.49 -11.51 7.06
C SER A 160 -2.18 -12.85 7.32
N PHE A 161 -2.25 -13.26 8.60
CA PHE A 161 -2.99 -14.46 9.01
C PHE A 161 -4.46 -14.40 8.57
N GLU A 162 -5.09 -13.24 8.78
CA GLU A 162 -6.48 -13.00 8.40
C GLU A 162 -6.69 -13.09 6.89
N MET A 163 -5.79 -12.50 6.11
CA MET A 163 -5.86 -12.56 4.65
C MET A 163 -5.70 -14.01 4.15
N ALA A 164 -4.77 -14.78 4.75
CA ALA A 164 -4.59 -16.19 4.41
C ALA A 164 -5.86 -17.00 4.70
N LEU A 165 -6.48 -16.83 5.87
CA LEU A 165 -7.75 -17.48 6.19
C LEU A 165 -8.88 -17.10 5.23
N ASN A 166 -9.04 -15.80 4.95
CA ASN A 166 -10.05 -15.31 4.02
C ASN A 166 -9.88 -15.93 2.62
N ARG A 167 -8.63 -16.02 2.15
CA ARG A 167 -8.36 -16.59 0.83
C ARG A 167 -8.61 -18.07 0.79
N LEU A 168 -8.17 -18.82 1.80
CA LEU A 168 -8.40 -20.26 1.87
C LEU A 168 -9.90 -20.63 1.96
N GLU A 169 -10.68 -19.87 2.72
CA GLU A 169 -12.13 -20.03 2.80
C GLU A 169 -12.79 -19.70 1.44
N ASN A 170 -12.39 -18.61 0.79
CA ASN A 170 -12.90 -18.23 -0.53
C ASN A 170 -12.52 -19.21 -1.65
N LEU A 171 -11.50 -20.03 -1.46
CA LEU A 171 -11.07 -21.10 -2.36
C LEU A 171 -11.63 -22.48 -1.95
N ASP A 172 -12.54 -22.54 -0.97
CA ASP A 172 -13.12 -23.76 -0.41
C ASP A 172 -12.06 -24.78 0.11
N LYS A 173 -10.87 -24.26 0.54
CA LYS A 173 -9.79 -25.08 1.13
C LYS A 173 -9.99 -25.32 2.62
N ILE A 174 -10.72 -24.45 3.29
CA ILE A 174 -11.15 -24.59 4.67
C ILE A 174 -12.64 -24.24 4.77
N SER A 175 -13.31 -24.90 5.68
CA SER A 175 -14.69 -24.57 6.06
C SER A 175 -14.73 -23.41 7.08
N GLY A 176 -15.89 -22.77 7.24
CA GLY A 176 -16.08 -21.75 8.29
C GLY A 176 -15.81 -22.26 9.70
N TYR A 177 -16.05 -23.56 9.98
CA TYR A 177 -15.70 -24.18 11.25
C TYR A 177 -14.19 -24.28 11.46
N GLU A 178 -13.44 -24.71 10.45
CA GLU A 178 -11.97 -24.78 10.49
C GLU A 178 -11.37 -23.38 10.62
N ARG A 179 -11.93 -22.39 9.95
CA ARG A 179 -11.54 -20.99 10.11
C ARG A 179 -11.62 -20.54 11.57
N ILE A 180 -12.75 -20.79 12.25
CA ILE A 180 -12.95 -20.44 13.67
C ILE A 180 -11.93 -21.18 14.55
N LYS A 181 -11.66 -22.45 14.27
CA LYS A 181 -10.65 -23.23 14.99
C LYS A 181 -9.25 -22.60 14.84
N LEU A 182 -8.83 -22.30 13.62
CA LEU A 182 -7.53 -21.68 13.31
C LEU A 182 -7.39 -20.30 13.94
N ASP A 183 -8.47 -19.52 13.98
CA ASP A 183 -8.50 -18.22 14.65
C ASP A 183 -8.31 -18.34 16.18
N ASN A 184 -8.92 -19.35 16.79
CA ASN A 184 -8.74 -19.64 18.22
C ASN A 184 -7.30 -20.08 18.52
N GLU A 185 -6.69 -20.90 17.68
CA GLU A 185 -5.29 -21.30 17.79
C GLU A 185 -4.36 -20.08 17.66
N ARG A 186 -4.63 -19.19 16.69
CA ARG A 186 -3.88 -17.91 16.53
C ARG A 186 -3.92 -17.07 17.80
N ASN A 187 -5.10 -16.94 18.42
CA ASN A 187 -5.27 -16.11 19.62
C ASN A 187 -4.49 -16.68 20.83
N GLN A 188 -4.38 -18.00 20.94
CA GLN A 188 -3.63 -18.65 21.99
C GLN A 188 -2.11 -18.58 21.78
N LEU A 189 -1.64 -18.78 20.54
CA LEU A 189 -0.22 -18.91 20.22
C LEU A 189 0.43 -17.59 19.83
N ARG A 190 -0.33 -16.60 19.40
CA ARG A 190 0.09 -15.31 18.85
C ARG A 190 0.89 -15.44 17.55
N VAL A 191 0.56 -14.61 16.55
CA VAL A 191 1.15 -14.66 15.20
C VAL A 191 2.68 -14.58 15.19
N GLY A 192 3.27 -13.70 16.01
CA GLY A 192 4.74 -13.58 16.08
C GLY A 192 5.43 -14.86 16.55
N ASN A 193 4.83 -15.62 17.48
CA ASN A 193 5.37 -16.90 17.92
C ASN A 193 5.20 -17.97 16.84
N LEU A 194 4.05 -17.98 16.15
CA LEU A 194 3.80 -18.89 15.03
C LEU A 194 4.84 -18.71 13.92
N LEU A 195 5.06 -17.47 13.47
CA LEU A 195 6.08 -17.15 12.47
C LEU A 195 7.48 -17.59 12.91
N ARG A 196 7.84 -17.31 14.17
CA ARG A 196 9.13 -17.75 14.72
C ARG A 196 9.28 -19.26 14.73
N SER A 197 8.23 -19.99 15.09
CA SER A 197 8.23 -21.47 15.19
C SER A 197 8.45 -22.13 13.83
N VAL A 198 8.01 -21.52 12.74
CA VAL A 198 8.18 -22.05 11.39
C VAL A 198 9.40 -21.47 10.65
N GLY A 199 10.20 -20.62 11.32
CA GLY A 199 11.33 -19.93 10.68
C GLY A 199 10.86 -18.90 9.62
N GLY A 200 9.64 -18.41 9.74
CA GLY A 200 9.02 -17.50 8.79
C GLY A 200 9.42 -16.03 8.99
N ASN A 201 8.97 -15.17 8.08
CA ASN A 201 9.26 -13.74 8.10
C ASN A 201 8.51 -13.02 9.24
N GLN A 202 9.20 -12.76 10.34
CA GLN A 202 8.63 -12.10 11.52
C GLN A 202 8.23 -10.64 11.25
N ARG A 203 8.91 -9.95 10.32
CA ARG A 203 8.60 -8.55 9.95
C ARG A 203 7.17 -8.37 9.47
N LEU A 204 6.55 -9.41 8.92
CA LEU A 204 5.15 -9.35 8.45
C LEU A 204 4.16 -8.93 9.55
N ASN A 205 4.48 -9.19 10.82
CA ASN A 205 3.63 -8.84 11.95
C ASN A 205 4.03 -7.53 12.66
N GLU A 206 4.97 -6.78 12.10
CA GLU A 206 5.53 -5.55 12.66
C GLU A 206 5.26 -4.37 11.71
N ALA A 207 5.08 -3.17 12.27
CA ALA A 207 5.09 -1.94 11.49
C ALA A 207 6.54 -1.64 11.07
N THR A 208 6.74 -1.17 9.85
CA THR A 208 8.10 -0.88 9.38
C THR A 208 8.56 0.51 9.78
N GLY A 209 7.64 1.48 9.80
CA GLY A 209 7.98 2.89 10.00
C GLY A 209 8.92 3.44 8.92
N GLU A 210 9.09 2.71 7.81
CA GLU A 210 10.00 3.10 6.72
C GLU A 210 9.49 4.36 6.03
N ILE A 211 10.43 5.24 5.67
CA ILE A 211 10.18 6.42 4.84
C ILE A 211 10.84 6.18 3.50
N GLU A 212 10.03 6.10 2.46
CA GLU A 212 10.46 5.96 1.08
C GLU A 212 9.66 6.93 0.22
N ILE A 213 10.35 7.94 -0.31
CA ILE A 213 9.74 9.04 -1.04
C ILE A 213 10.40 9.09 -2.42
N PRO A 214 9.62 9.12 -3.52
CA PRO A 214 10.15 9.26 -4.86
C PRO A 214 11.05 10.50 -4.96
N TYR A 215 12.23 10.37 -5.58
CA TYR A 215 13.17 11.49 -5.66
C TYR A 215 12.59 12.72 -6.37
N GLU A 216 11.65 12.51 -7.28
CA GLU A 216 10.96 13.60 -7.99
C GLU A 216 10.07 14.45 -7.07
N TYR A 217 9.67 13.91 -5.92
CA TYR A 217 8.84 14.65 -4.97
C TYR A 217 9.55 15.93 -4.50
N ILE A 218 10.86 15.89 -4.28
CA ILE A 218 11.60 17.06 -3.85
C ILE A 218 11.60 18.15 -4.93
N GLU A 219 11.62 17.78 -6.22
CA GLU A 219 11.55 18.75 -7.31
C GLU A 219 10.17 19.43 -7.36
N TYR A 220 9.08 18.71 -7.11
CA TYR A 220 7.75 19.30 -6.99
C TYR A 220 7.64 20.25 -5.78
N VAL A 221 8.27 19.90 -4.66
CA VAL A 221 8.27 20.75 -3.46
C VAL A 221 9.06 22.05 -3.73
N ILE A 222 10.22 21.94 -4.36
CA ILE A 222 11.04 23.10 -4.76
C ILE A 222 10.27 23.99 -5.76
N ASP A 223 9.63 23.39 -6.76
CA ASP A 223 8.83 24.12 -7.73
C ASP A 223 7.66 24.86 -7.07
N ASN A 224 6.90 24.18 -6.21
CA ASN A 224 5.82 24.81 -5.44
C ASN A 224 6.32 25.96 -4.53
N TYR A 225 7.50 25.79 -3.94
CA TYR A 225 8.11 26.84 -3.15
C TYR A 225 8.49 28.04 -4.02
N ASN A 226 9.12 27.83 -5.17
CA ASN A 226 9.50 28.88 -6.11
C ASN A 226 8.30 29.67 -6.65
N HIS A 227 7.13 29.00 -6.75
CA HIS A 227 5.86 29.62 -7.15
C HIS A 227 5.03 30.19 -5.97
N ASN A 228 5.61 30.30 -4.78
CA ASN A 228 4.92 30.77 -3.57
C ASN A 228 3.67 29.97 -3.17
N ALA A 229 3.54 28.72 -3.63
CA ALA A 229 2.42 27.84 -3.29
C ALA A 229 2.55 27.20 -1.91
N ILE A 230 3.77 27.12 -1.36
CA ILE A 230 4.05 26.58 -0.03
C ILE A 230 5.02 27.51 0.74
N PRO A 231 4.93 27.56 2.08
CA PRO A 231 5.86 28.31 2.91
C PRO A 231 7.21 27.58 3.05
N GLN A 232 8.24 28.32 3.48
CA GLN A 232 9.59 27.78 3.68
C GLN A 232 9.62 26.62 4.67
N GLU A 233 8.86 26.69 5.74
CA GLU A 233 8.75 25.59 6.73
C GLU A 233 8.33 24.25 6.10
N THR A 234 7.44 24.30 5.09
CA THR A 234 7.02 23.08 4.37
C THR A 234 8.15 22.55 3.48
N LEU A 235 8.91 23.44 2.83
CA LEU A 235 10.10 23.06 2.07
C LEU A 235 11.15 22.41 2.99
N GLU A 236 11.46 23.02 4.13
CA GLU A 236 12.44 22.51 5.09
C GLU A 236 12.06 21.12 5.60
N LYS A 237 10.79 20.91 5.98
CA LYS A 237 10.27 19.59 6.39
C LYS A 237 10.40 18.52 5.29
N ALA A 238 10.15 18.92 4.05
CA ALA A 238 10.32 18.00 2.93
C ALA A 238 11.79 17.65 2.68
N LEU A 239 12.69 18.63 2.79
CA LEU A 239 14.14 18.43 2.65
C LEU A 239 14.68 17.49 3.74
N GLU A 240 14.21 17.61 4.98
CA GLU A 240 14.58 16.71 6.08
C GLU A 240 14.34 15.24 5.73
N CYS A 241 13.27 14.92 5.03
CA CYS A 241 12.97 13.55 4.60
C CYS A 241 14.04 12.97 3.67
N TYR A 242 14.80 13.82 2.98
CA TYR A 242 15.90 13.42 2.10
C TYR A 242 17.28 13.67 2.72
N HIS A 243 17.33 14.05 4.00
CA HIS A 243 18.56 14.50 4.68
C HIS A 243 19.25 15.66 3.96
N LEU A 244 18.46 16.55 3.33
CA LEU A 244 18.91 17.76 2.66
C LEU A 244 18.61 19.00 3.48
N THR A 245 19.36 20.07 3.20
CA THR A 245 19.16 21.40 3.76
C THR A 245 18.89 22.41 2.64
N ILE A 246 18.46 23.61 2.97
CA ILE A 246 18.28 24.71 1.99
C ILE A 246 19.58 25.00 1.24
N GLU A 247 20.73 24.91 1.92
CA GLU A 247 22.02 25.13 1.28
C GLU A 247 22.31 24.13 0.16
N ASP A 248 21.87 22.88 0.31
CA ASP A 248 22.09 21.81 -0.69
C ASP A 248 21.29 22.03 -1.98
N ILE A 249 20.25 22.85 -1.93
CA ILE A 249 19.36 23.14 -3.09
C ILE A 249 19.35 24.61 -3.47
N ARG A 250 20.26 25.42 -2.94
CA ARG A 250 20.28 26.88 -3.11
C ARG A 250 20.28 27.31 -4.58
N ASP A 251 20.96 26.58 -5.43
CA ASP A 251 21.04 26.83 -6.88
C ASP A 251 19.71 26.57 -7.61
N LYS A 252 18.77 25.84 -6.98
CA LYS A 252 17.43 25.55 -7.51
C LYS A 252 16.36 26.50 -7.00
N LEU A 253 16.67 27.34 -6.02
CA LEU A 253 15.72 28.28 -5.44
C LEU A 253 15.74 29.59 -6.22
N VAL A 254 14.54 30.11 -6.50
CA VAL A 254 14.38 31.47 -7.03
C VAL A 254 14.47 32.46 -5.86
N GLU A 255 15.31 33.52 -6.01
CA GLU A 255 15.34 34.58 -5.02
C GLU A 255 13.92 35.18 -4.92
N ARG A 256 13.33 35.07 -3.73
CA ARG A 256 12.08 35.76 -3.43
C ARG A 256 12.44 37.24 -3.17
N GLU A 257 11.85 38.15 -3.93
CA GLU A 257 11.76 39.53 -3.46
C GLU A 257 11.03 39.46 -2.11
N GLU A 258 11.71 39.86 -1.03
CA GLU A 258 11.05 40.08 0.24
C GLU A 258 9.90 41.06 -0.06
N ALA A 259 8.66 40.63 0.16
CA ALA A 259 7.54 41.56 0.16
C ALA A 259 7.91 42.59 1.22
N GLU A 260 8.19 43.82 0.79
CA GLU A 260 8.31 44.93 1.72
C GLU A 260 7.06 44.84 2.59
N ASP A 261 7.27 44.67 3.90
CA ASP A 261 6.18 44.79 4.88
C ASP A 261 5.55 46.16 4.60
N GLU A 262 4.49 46.18 3.78
CA GLU A 262 3.67 47.38 3.65
C GLU A 262 3.17 47.66 5.04
N ASP A 263 3.68 48.71 5.60
CA ASP A 263 3.53 49.23 6.94
C ASP A 263 2.02 49.26 7.28
N LEU A 264 1.53 48.19 7.89
CA LEU A 264 0.13 48.06 8.36
C LEU A 264 -0.25 49.23 9.27
N ASP A 265 0.75 49.94 9.87
CA ASP A 265 0.56 51.12 10.65
C ASP A 265 0.22 52.36 9.78
N ALA A 266 0.63 52.38 8.51
CA ALA A 266 0.27 53.46 7.59
C ALA A 266 -1.19 53.35 7.11
N LEU A 267 -1.77 52.13 7.06
CA LEU A 267 -3.18 51.90 6.71
C LEU A 267 -4.15 52.13 7.87
N LEU A 268 -3.70 52.04 9.11
CA LEU A 268 -4.51 52.29 10.30
C LEU A 268 -4.47 53.76 10.77
N GLY A 269 -3.51 54.55 10.29
CA GLY A 269 -3.38 55.98 10.61
C GLY A 269 -4.32 56.96 9.88
N GLY A 270 -5.17 56.42 8.96
CA GLY A 270 -6.11 57.22 8.15
C GLY A 270 -7.56 57.29 8.64
N ILE A 271 -7.88 56.75 9.82
CA ILE A 271 -9.24 56.77 10.39
C ILE A 271 -9.22 57.49 11.74
N THR A 272 -8.85 58.76 11.73
CA THR A 272 -9.24 59.73 12.77
C THR A 272 -9.33 61.08 12.09
N ASP A 273 -10.52 61.43 11.63
CA ASP A 273 -11.18 62.76 11.77
C ASP A 273 -12.65 62.62 11.39
#